data_cc04f44feadf5d6b4bc988ec90632422
#
_entry.id   cc04f44feadf5d6b4bc988ec90632422
#
_cell.length_a   1.000
_cell.length_b   1.000
_cell.length_c   1.000
_cell.angle_alpha   90.00
_cell.angle_beta   90.00
_cell.angle_gamma   90.00
#
_symmetry.space_group_name_H-M   'P 1'
#
loop_
_entity.id
_entity.type
_entity.pdbx_description
1 polymer ?
#
loop_
_entity_poly.entity_id
_entity_poly.type
_entity_poly.pdbx_seq_one_letter_code
_entity_poly.pdbx_strand_id
1 'polypeptide(L)'
;MQRKDFVSIVTKGVKVNISLHWWAALLGLALAIGLILRKLNTTYALMLGAVVGCVIGGATLSQTVDIVVSGTQSVMGTVVRVLAAGVLAGVMMESGVANRIAQTIVVTFGEKLAIFALALATMVICAVGVFIPVAVLIVAPIAIEVGSKMHVSKLALLVALSGGGKAGNIISPNPNTIAAASGFDIQPSAVMVSSFIPALFGLGMAVLLATLVQHRGQVVTMDDLNGGENASAKSGGKASRELPSIGRAMVAPAIAVVLLLINPLGSVLGIKALTMFQVDAMYILPFAAIVGLLAMGQGRRILDYTKAGIARMIDMVMILIGAGALGGLITSSDLPDQIVRLITAAGVPGALLAPIAGILMAAATASTSTGVILGASSFGETILAFGTTPVAAAVTMQAGATVIDALPHGNYFHVSAKSMNMSIGERLGVLPFEALIGLTMTVVAVVLNIVF
;
A
#
# COMPACT_ATOMS: atom_id res chain seq x y z
N MET A 1 -30.96 -35.39 9.56
CA MET A 1 -30.75 -33.96 9.89
C MET A 1 -29.42 -33.59 9.32
N GLN A 2 -29.43 -32.85 8.21
CA GLN A 2 -28.35 -32.88 7.21
C GLN A 2 -27.26 -31.82 7.49
N ARG A 3 -26.05 -32.22 7.24
CA ARG A 3 -24.78 -31.43 7.35
C ARG A 3 -24.79 -30.08 6.63
N LYS A 4 -25.83 -29.73 5.89
CA LYS A 4 -26.00 -28.45 5.18
C LYS A 4 -26.49 -27.30 6.07
N ASP A 5 -27.10 -27.59 7.20
CA ASP A 5 -27.69 -26.54 8.05
C ASP A 5 -26.67 -25.94 9.04
N PHE A 6 -25.55 -26.60 9.28
CA PHE A 6 -24.56 -26.12 10.23
C PHE A 6 -23.58 -25.08 9.61
N VAL A 7 -23.44 -25.09 8.28
CA VAL A 7 -22.56 -24.11 7.57
C VAL A 7 -23.28 -22.79 7.29
N SER A 8 -24.64 -22.79 7.31
CA SER A 8 -25.43 -21.57 7.06
C SER A 8 -25.57 -20.65 8.27
N ILE A 9 -25.15 -21.10 9.47
CA ILE A 9 -25.31 -20.32 10.72
C ILE A 9 -24.13 -19.35 10.94
N VAL A 10 -22.98 -19.59 10.30
CA VAL A 10 -21.74 -18.80 10.52
C VAL A 10 -21.62 -17.60 9.56
N THR A 11 -22.45 -17.51 8.51
CA THR A 11 -22.35 -16.44 7.48
C THR A 11 -23.52 -15.47 7.43
N LYS A 12 -24.46 -15.53 8.37
CA LYS A 12 -25.46 -14.45 8.51
C LYS A 12 -24.90 -13.35 9.42
N GLY A 13 -24.13 -12.42 8.85
CA GLY A 13 -23.94 -11.12 9.48
C GLY A 13 -25.32 -10.56 9.84
N VAL A 14 -25.46 -10.04 11.04
CA VAL A 14 -26.68 -9.38 11.52
C VAL A 14 -27.02 -8.31 10.48
N LYS A 15 -28.06 -8.54 9.66
CA LYS A 15 -28.60 -7.49 8.79
C LYS A 15 -29.27 -6.50 9.72
N VAL A 16 -28.58 -5.43 10.01
CA VAL A 16 -29.16 -4.27 10.71
C VAL A 16 -30.13 -3.62 9.72
N ASN A 17 -31.41 -3.82 9.92
CA ASN A 17 -32.49 -3.33 9.05
C ASN A 17 -32.74 -1.83 9.33
N ILE A 18 -31.73 -0.98 9.11
CA ILE A 18 -31.84 0.49 9.24
C ILE A 18 -31.20 1.11 8.02
N SER A 19 -31.92 2.04 7.41
CA SER A 19 -31.37 2.94 6.39
C SER A 19 -31.10 4.30 7.04
N LEU A 20 -29.83 4.59 7.25
CA LEU A 20 -29.40 5.91 7.74
C LEU A 20 -29.40 6.92 6.58
N HIS A 21 -29.65 8.20 6.87
CA HIS A 21 -29.58 9.23 5.86
C HIS A 21 -28.15 9.46 5.36
N TRP A 22 -27.98 9.59 4.05
CA TRP A 22 -26.70 9.80 3.37
C TRP A 22 -25.85 10.95 3.96
N TRP A 23 -26.49 12.05 4.36
CA TRP A 23 -25.77 13.19 4.95
C TRP A 23 -25.11 12.84 6.28
N ALA A 24 -25.67 11.93 7.06
CA ALA A 24 -25.09 11.49 8.33
C ALA A 24 -23.80 10.69 8.10
N ALA A 25 -23.79 9.82 7.07
CA ALA A 25 -22.59 9.10 6.65
C ALA A 25 -21.52 10.07 6.12
N LEU A 26 -21.91 11.09 5.33
CA LEU A 26 -20.97 12.13 4.89
C LEU A 26 -20.41 12.95 6.05
N LEU A 27 -21.23 13.32 7.03
CA LEU A 27 -20.75 14.05 8.21
C LEU A 27 -19.80 13.19 9.05
N GLY A 28 -20.10 11.88 9.23
CA GLY A 28 -19.22 10.95 9.90
C GLY A 28 -17.86 10.82 9.19
N LEU A 29 -17.87 10.68 7.87
CA LEU A 29 -16.66 10.65 7.05
C LEU A 29 -15.89 11.98 7.13
N ALA A 30 -16.58 13.11 6.98
CA ALA A 30 -15.97 14.44 7.06
C ALA A 30 -15.34 14.72 8.43
N LEU A 31 -16.02 14.29 9.52
CA LEU A 31 -15.49 14.37 10.88
C LEU A 31 -14.22 13.54 11.01
N ALA A 32 -14.23 12.29 10.54
CA ALA A 32 -13.05 11.44 10.57
C ALA A 32 -11.87 12.09 9.84
N ILE A 33 -12.07 12.55 8.61
CA ILE A 33 -11.04 13.24 7.82
C ILE A 33 -10.56 14.51 8.54
N GLY A 34 -11.47 15.34 9.05
CA GLY A 34 -11.12 16.57 9.78
C GLY A 34 -10.27 16.30 11.02
N LEU A 35 -10.56 15.21 11.75
CA LEU A 35 -9.78 14.80 12.91
C LEU A 35 -8.40 14.27 12.52
N ILE A 36 -8.30 13.51 11.42
CA ILE A 36 -7.01 13.04 10.86
C ILE A 36 -6.13 14.24 10.47
N LEU A 37 -6.70 15.22 9.78
CA LEU A 37 -6.00 16.47 9.40
C LEU A 37 -5.53 17.26 10.62
N ARG A 38 -6.25 17.16 11.75
CA ARG A 38 -5.83 17.71 13.06
C ARG A 38 -4.85 16.81 13.83
N LYS A 39 -4.27 15.80 13.15
CA LYS A 39 -3.27 14.87 13.71
C LYS A 39 -3.81 13.95 14.82
N LEU A 40 -5.12 13.78 14.93
CA LEU A 40 -5.66 12.69 15.76
C LEU A 40 -5.27 11.35 15.13
N ASN A 41 -4.99 10.35 15.97
CA ASN A 41 -4.73 9.00 15.49
C ASN A 41 -5.85 8.52 14.55
N THR A 42 -5.46 8.00 13.37
CA THR A 42 -6.40 7.64 12.30
C THR A 42 -7.47 6.66 12.77
N THR A 43 -7.12 5.67 13.57
CA THR A 43 -8.06 4.67 14.08
C THR A 43 -9.15 5.32 14.93
N TYR A 44 -8.76 6.18 15.88
CA TYR A 44 -9.72 6.88 16.74
C TYR A 44 -10.60 7.84 15.93
N ALA A 45 -10.02 8.53 14.95
CA ALA A 45 -10.78 9.44 14.09
C ALA A 45 -11.86 8.70 13.29
N LEU A 46 -11.52 7.54 12.72
CA LEU A 46 -12.45 6.70 11.96
C LEU A 46 -13.57 6.12 12.83
N MET A 47 -13.21 5.60 14.02
CA MET A 47 -14.19 5.07 14.98
C MET A 47 -15.14 6.17 15.47
N LEU A 48 -14.62 7.36 15.83
CA LEU A 48 -15.45 8.50 16.23
C LEU A 48 -16.37 8.96 15.09
N GLY A 49 -15.86 9.03 13.85
CA GLY A 49 -16.66 9.37 12.68
C GLY A 49 -17.80 8.38 12.48
N ALA A 50 -17.52 7.07 12.62
CA ALA A 50 -18.53 6.03 12.50
C ALA A 50 -19.62 6.16 13.59
N VAL A 51 -19.22 6.26 14.86
CA VAL A 51 -20.17 6.36 16.00
C VAL A 51 -21.01 7.62 15.90
N VAL A 52 -20.37 8.78 15.68
CA VAL A 52 -21.09 10.08 15.59
C VAL A 52 -22.02 10.09 14.38
N GLY A 53 -21.58 9.56 13.21
CA GLY A 53 -22.42 9.45 12.02
C GLY A 53 -23.65 8.55 12.25
N CYS A 54 -23.49 7.40 12.92
CA CYS A 54 -24.62 6.54 13.27
C CYS A 54 -25.63 7.25 14.18
N VAL A 55 -25.15 7.88 15.27
CA VAL A 55 -26.02 8.57 16.25
C VAL A 55 -26.77 9.74 15.61
N ILE A 56 -26.08 10.58 14.84
CA ILE A 56 -26.69 11.72 14.12
C ILE A 56 -27.67 11.21 13.05
N GLY A 57 -27.38 10.06 12.44
CA GLY A 57 -28.27 9.39 11.46
C GLY A 57 -29.54 8.79 12.06
N GLY A 58 -29.69 8.82 13.39
CA GLY A 58 -30.88 8.33 14.09
C GLY A 58 -30.77 6.89 14.59
N ALA A 59 -29.59 6.26 14.52
CA ALA A 59 -29.37 4.95 15.11
C ALA A 59 -29.39 5.02 16.65
N THR A 60 -30.02 4.06 17.29
CA THR A 60 -29.88 3.85 18.74
C THR A 60 -28.45 3.42 19.09
N LEU A 61 -28.07 3.51 20.36
CA LEU A 61 -26.73 3.07 20.80
C LEU A 61 -26.47 1.58 20.50
N SER A 62 -27.48 0.72 20.66
CA SER A 62 -27.38 -0.69 20.31
C SER A 62 -27.14 -0.89 18.82
N GLN A 63 -27.91 -0.22 17.97
CA GLN A 63 -27.78 -0.27 16.52
C GLN A 63 -26.43 0.29 16.05
N THR A 64 -25.92 1.34 16.70
CA THR A 64 -24.59 1.87 16.45
C THR A 64 -23.51 0.82 16.71
N VAL A 65 -23.60 0.09 17.82
CA VAL A 65 -22.68 -1.02 18.11
C VAL A 65 -22.77 -2.11 17.05
N ASP A 66 -23.98 -2.52 16.66
CA ASP A 66 -24.19 -3.56 15.65
C ASP A 66 -23.59 -3.15 14.29
N ILE A 67 -23.78 -1.91 13.85
CA ILE A 67 -23.22 -1.35 12.61
C ILE A 67 -21.68 -1.34 12.68
N VAL A 68 -21.11 -0.84 13.76
CA VAL A 68 -19.65 -0.75 13.94
C VAL A 68 -19.04 -2.15 14.00
N VAL A 69 -19.64 -3.08 14.73
CA VAL A 69 -19.15 -4.47 14.85
C VAL A 69 -19.24 -5.20 13.52
N SER A 70 -20.38 -5.12 12.82
CA SER A 70 -20.53 -5.79 11.52
C SER A 70 -19.58 -5.24 10.47
N GLY A 71 -19.40 -3.92 10.41
CA GLY A 71 -18.43 -3.28 9.54
C GLY A 71 -16.99 -3.70 9.86
N THR A 72 -16.62 -3.77 11.14
CA THR A 72 -15.31 -4.29 11.57
C THR A 72 -15.12 -5.76 11.19
N GLN A 73 -16.13 -6.60 11.35
CA GLN A 73 -16.08 -8.01 10.98
C GLN A 73 -15.83 -8.22 9.48
N SER A 74 -16.35 -7.34 8.62
CA SER A 74 -16.16 -7.44 7.17
C SER A 74 -14.70 -7.35 6.74
N VAL A 75 -13.85 -6.70 7.51
CA VAL A 75 -12.42 -6.51 7.20
C VAL A 75 -11.49 -7.51 7.89
N MET A 76 -12.00 -8.45 8.72
CA MET A 76 -11.16 -9.39 9.46
C MET A 76 -10.31 -10.30 8.57
N GLY A 77 -10.84 -10.72 7.42
CA GLY A 77 -10.05 -11.47 6.43
C GLY A 77 -8.84 -10.68 5.93
N THR A 78 -9.00 -9.39 5.71
CA THR A 78 -7.90 -8.48 5.34
C THR A 78 -6.88 -8.33 6.47
N VAL A 79 -7.34 -8.21 7.71
CA VAL A 79 -6.47 -8.12 8.90
C VAL A 79 -5.53 -9.32 8.98
N VAL A 80 -6.05 -10.55 8.85
CA VAL A 80 -5.23 -11.76 8.90
C VAL A 80 -4.19 -11.80 7.77
N ARG A 81 -4.56 -11.43 6.55
CA ARG A 81 -3.63 -11.38 5.41
C ARG A 81 -2.55 -10.31 5.59
N VAL A 82 -2.89 -9.16 6.16
CA VAL A 82 -1.94 -8.08 6.46
C VAL A 82 -0.92 -8.53 7.53
N LEU A 83 -1.37 -9.24 8.56
CA LEU A 83 -0.45 -9.81 9.56
C LEU A 83 0.48 -10.85 8.92
N ALA A 84 -0.01 -11.68 8.02
CA ALA A 84 0.80 -12.64 7.27
C ALA A 84 1.84 -11.94 6.38
N ALA A 85 1.46 -10.85 5.70
CA ALA A 85 2.40 -10.01 4.94
C ALA A 85 3.48 -9.40 5.85
N GLY A 86 3.11 -9.05 7.09
CA GLY A 86 4.04 -8.56 8.11
C GLY A 86 5.14 -9.57 8.43
N VAL A 87 4.84 -10.86 8.45
CA VAL A 87 5.85 -11.91 8.67
C VAL A 87 6.93 -11.87 7.59
N LEU A 88 6.53 -11.83 6.32
CA LEU A 88 7.49 -11.74 5.20
C LEU A 88 8.28 -10.43 5.26
N ALA A 89 7.59 -9.29 5.45
CA ALA A 89 8.24 -7.98 5.53
C ALA A 89 9.27 -7.93 6.68
N GLY A 90 8.96 -8.51 7.85
CA GLY A 90 9.88 -8.62 8.98
C GLY A 90 11.14 -9.40 8.62
N VAL A 91 10.99 -10.54 7.95
CA VAL A 91 12.13 -11.33 7.47
C VAL A 91 12.96 -10.55 6.47
N MET A 92 12.34 -9.92 5.46
CA MET A 92 13.05 -9.15 4.44
C MET A 92 13.91 -8.01 5.03
N MET A 93 13.39 -7.36 6.08
CA MET A 93 14.06 -6.22 6.71
C MET A 93 15.12 -6.65 7.73
N GLU A 94 14.75 -7.53 8.65
CA GLU A 94 15.62 -7.89 9.78
C GLU A 94 16.78 -8.83 9.40
N SER A 95 16.63 -9.61 8.32
CA SER A 95 17.70 -10.49 7.82
C SER A 95 18.76 -9.79 6.99
N GLY A 96 18.53 -8.53 6.58
CA GLY A 96 19.38 -7.78 5.68
C GLY A 96 19.17 -8.09 4.19
N VAL A 97 18.13 -8.86 3.84
CA VAL A 97 17.79 -9.20 2.45
C VAL A 97 17.53 -7.95 1.62
N ALA A 98 16.73 -7.01 2.13
CA ALA A 98 16.41 -5.77 1.42
C ALA A 98 17.68 -4.94 1.13
N ASN A 99 18.59 -4.84 2.11
CA ASN A 99 19.88 -4.15 1.94
C ASN A 99 20.74 -4.85 0.87
N ARG A 100 20.79 -6.20 0.87
CA ARG A 100 21.55 -6.97 -0.11
C ARG A 100 21.04 -6.75 -1.52
N ILE A 101 19.72 -6.78 -1.71
CA ILE A 101 19.08 -6.54 -3.01
C ILE A 101 19.44 -5.14 -3.51
N ALA A 102 19.29 -4.10 -2.67
CA ALA A 102 19.63 -2.73 -3.03
C ALA A 102 21.08 -2.57 -3.51
N GLN A 103 22.02 -3.05 -2.70
CA GLN A 103 23.45 -2.98 -3.03
C GLN A 103 23.76 -3.70 -4.33
N THR A 104 23.20 -4.91 -4.52
CA THR A 104 23.48 -5.69 -5.72
C THR A 104 22.98 -4.99 -6.97
N ILE A 105 21.77 -4.41 -6.96
CA ILE A 105 21.23 -3.69 -8.11
C ILE A 105 22.10 -2.46 -8.42
N VAL A 106 22.41 -1.63 -7.44
CA VAL A 106 23.19 -0.41 -7.67
C VAL A 106 24.60 -0.72 -8.18
N VAL A 107 25.27 -1.72 -7.61
CA VAL A 107 26.61 -2.14 -8.07
C VAL A 107 26.57 -2.70 -9.49
N THR A 108 25.52 -3.47 -9.84
CA THR A 108 25.41 -4.09 -11.17
C THR A 108 25.25 -3.07 -12.28
N PHE A 109 24.44 -2.03 -12.08
CA PHE A 109 24.19 -1.00 -13.11
C PHE A 109 25.25 0.10 -13.14
N GLY A 110 26.00 0.28 -12.03
CA GLY A 110 27.09 1.24 -11.92
C GLY A 110 26.64 2.71 -11.97
N GLU A 111 27.63 3.62 -11.98
CA GLU A 111 27.37 5.07 -11.85
C GLU A 111 26.60 5.65 -13.04
N LYS A 112 26.86 5.20 -14.27
CA LYS A 112 26.20 5.75 -15.48
C LYS A 112 24.69 5.61 -15.49
N LEU A 113 24.16 4.57 -14.83
CA LEU A 113 22.73 4.29 -14.71
C LEU A 113 22.24 4.44 -13.27
N ALA A 114 22.91 5.23 -12.45
CA ALA A 114 22.65 5.31 -11.02
C ALA A 114 21.19 5.70 -10.70
N ILE A 115 20.62 6.71 -11.37
CA ILE A 115 19.22 7.13 -11.17
C ILE A 115 18.27 5.97 -11.45
N PHE A 116 18.48 5.26 -12.56
CA PHE A 116 17.69 4.07 -12.89
C PHE A 116 17.90 2.96 -11.85
N ALA A 117 19.15 2.68 -11.48
CA ALA A 117 19.49 1.64 -10.51
C ALA A 117 18.86 1.89 -9.14
N LEU A 118 18.86 3.13 -8.67
CA LEU A 118 18.25 3.54 -7.41
C LEU A 118 16.72 3.41 -7.44
N ALA A 119 16.08 3.87 -8.53
CA ALA A 119 14.63 3.71 -8.71
C ALA A 119 14.25 2.22 -8.80
N LEU A 120 15.01 1.42 -9.57
CA LEU A 120 14.78 -0.02 -9.70
C LEU A 120 15.01 -0.75 -8.37
N ALA A 121 16.06 -0.40 -7.62
CA ALA A 121 16.33 -0.99 -6.31
C ALA A 121 15.17 -0.77 -5.35
N THR A 122 14.65 0.46 -5.28
CA THR A 122 13.50 0.79 -4.43
C THR A 122 12.23 0.07 -4.92
N MET A 123 12.02 0.00 -6.25
CA MET A 123 10.92 -0.75 -6.84
C MET A 123 10.96 -2.23 -6.45
N VAL A 124 12.11 -2.89 -6.61
CA VAL A 124 12.25 -4.33 -6.29
C VAL A 124 12.07 -4.58 -4.80
N ILE A 125 12.65 -3.74 -3.93
CA ILE A 125 12.48 -3.87 -2.48
C ILE A 125 11.01 -3.71 -2.09
N CYS A 126 10.30 -2.74 -2.67
CA CYS A 126 8.86 -2.57 -2.41
C CYS A 126 8.05 -3.72 -2.99
N ALA A 127 8.36 -4.19 -4.20
CA ALA A 127 7.66 -5.28 -4.85
C ALA A 127 7.69 -6.60 -4.05
N VAL A 128 8.73 -6.83 -3.26
CA VAL A 128 8.83 -8.00 -2.36
C VAL A 128 8.21 -7.79 -0.97
N GLY A 129 7.45 -6.71 -0.77
CA GLY A 129 6.64 -6.50 0.43
C GLY A 129 7.17 -5.48 1.43
N VAL A 130 8.24 -4.76 1.13
CA VAL A 130 8.77 -3.70 2.01
C VAL A 130 8.02 -2.39 1.75
N PHE A 131 7.67 -1.66 2.82
CA PHE A 131 7.00 -0.36 2.71
C PHE A 131 7.91 0.72 2.12
N ILE A 132 7.33 1.64 1.34
CA ILE A 132 8.06 2.74 0.70
C ILE A 132 8.92 3.53 1.69
N PRO A 133 8.44 3.98 2.87
CA PRO A 133 9.28 4.72 3.81
C PRO A 133 10.53 3.96 4.24
N VAL A 134 10.39 2.64 4.42
CA VAL A 134 11.51 1.77 4.83
C VAL A 134 12.45 1.49 3.67
N ALA A 135 11.92 1.25 2.48
CA ALA A 135 12.75 1.07 1.28
C ALA A 135 13.60 2.34 1.00
N VAL A 136 12.99 3.52 1.13
CA VAL A 136 13.72 4.80 1.02
C VAL A 136 14.80 4.92 2.09
N LEU A 137 14.51 4.58 3.36
CA LEU A 137 15.53 4.58 4.44
C LEU A 137 16.71 3.64 4.15
N ILE A 138 16.45 2.49 3.53
CA ILE A 138 17.49 1.50 3.18
C ILE A 138 18.35 2.01 2.02
N VAL A 139 17.73 2.60 1.00
CA VAL A 139 18.42 2.98 -0.25
C VAL A 139 19.02 4.39 -0.18
N ALA A 140 18.48 5.28 0.66
CA ALA A 140 18.96 6.67 0.77
C ALA A 140 20.45 6.80 1.06
N PRO A 141 21.09 6.05 1.98
CA PRO A 141 22.54 6.13 2.17
C PRO A 141 23.33 5.80 0.90
N ILE A 142 22.89 4.78 0.15
CA ILE A 142 23.50 4.39 -1.12
C ILE A 142 23.29 5.51 -2.15
N ALA A 143 22.10 6.09 -2.19
CA ALA A 143 21.77 7.19 -3.10
C ALA A 143 22.60 8.44 -2.81
N ILE A 144 22.84 8.77 -1.54
CA ILE A 144 23.69 9.88 -1.12
C ILE A 144 25.14 9.63 -1.55
N GLU A 145 25.68 8.43 -1.30
CA GLU A 145 27.05 8.09 -1.68
C GLU A 145 27.25 8.18 -3.20
N VAL A 146 26.39 7.56 -3.99
CA VAL A 146 26.50 7.55 -5.44
C VAL A 146 26.20 8.95 -6.02
N GLY A 147 25.17 9.61 -5.49
CA GLY A 147 24.77 10.94 -5.94
C GLY A 147 25.82 12.02 -5.67
N SER A 148 26.55 11.94 -4.55
CA SER A 148 27.64 12.87 -4.25
C SER A 148 28.79 12.76 -5.26
N LYS A 149 29.14 11.56 -5.70
CA LYS A 149 30.13 11.32 -6.74
C LYS A 149 29.72 11.87 -8.11
N MET A 150 28.42 11.82 -8.38
CA MET A 150 27.84 12.23 -9.67
C MET A 150 27.29 13.66 -9.67
N HIS A 151 27.37 14.38 -8.56
CA HIS A 151 26.83 15.73 -8.38
C HIS A 151 25.32 15.83 -8.68
N VAL A 152 24.56 14.81 -8.27
CA VAL A 152 23.08 14.75 -8.44
C VAL A 152 22.39 15.47 -7.29
N SER A 153 21.28 16.13 -7.57
CA SER A 153 20.52 16.85 -6.56
C SER A 153 19.74 15.91 -5.62
N LYS A 154 19.52 16.34 -4.37
CA LYS A 154 18.64 15.64 -3.40
C LYS A 154 17.22 15.43 -3.96
N LEU A 155 16.72 16.45 -4.69
CA LEU A 155 15.42 16.40 -5.36
C LEU A 155 15.33 15.19 -6.31
N ALA A 156 16.30 15.06 -7.22
CA ALA A 156 16.30 13.99 -8.20
C ALA A 156 16.43 12.61 -7.58
N LEU A 157 17.30 12.48 -6.59
CA LEU A 157 17.46 11.21 -5.87
C LEU A 157 16.18 10.80 -5.18
N LEU A 158 15.51 11.72 -4.47
CA LEU A 158 14.24 11.38 -3.80
C LEU A 158 13.12 11.10 -4.79
N VAL A 159 13.06 11.80 -5.93
CA VAL A 159 12.10 11.48 -7.02
C VAL A 159 12.32 10.05 -7.52
N ALA A 160 13.58 9.65 -7.75
CA ALA A 160 13.90 8.27 -8.17
C ALA A 160 13.49 7.23 -7.13
N LEU A 161 13.89 7.45 -5.86
CA LEU A 161 13.57 6.53 -4.76
C LEU A 161 12.07 6.42 -4.51
N SER A 162 11.38 7.54 -4.40
CA SER A 162 9.94 7.58 -4.15
C SER A 162 9.15 6.99 -5.31
N GLY A 163 9.50 7.35 -6.54
CA GLY A 163 8.82 6.85 -7.73
C GLY A 163 9.02 5.36 -7.95
N GLY A 164 10.24 4.85 -7.78
CA GLY A 164 10.52 3.42 -7.77
C GLY A 164 9.73 2.70 -6.66
N GLY A 165 9.70 3.29 -5.46
CA GLY A 165 8.92 2.79 -4.35
C GLY A 165 7.43 2.69 -4.67
N LYS A 166 6.81 3.73 -5.24
CA LYS A 166 5.40 3.73 -5.67
C LYS A 166 5.13 2.65 -6.73
N ALA A 167 6.01 2.53 -7.73
CA ALA A 167 5.90 1.52 -8.77
C ALA A 167 5.96 0.09 -8.19
N GLY A 168 6.91 -0.18 -7.29
CA GLY A 168 7.01 -1.47 -6.61
C GLY A 168 5.83 -1.76 -5.68
N ASN A 169 5.29 -0.73 -5.05
CA ASN A 169 4.22 -0.85 -4.07
C ASN A 169 2.91 -1.39 -4.68
N ILE A 170 2.55 -1.03 -5.92
CA ILE A 170 1.30 -1.46 -6.55
C ILE A 170 1.36 -2.90 -7.10
N ILE A 171 2.54 -3.49 -7.22
CA ILE A 171 2.75 -4.89 -7.65
C ILE A 171 3.18 -5.81 -6.51
N SER A 172 3.08 -5.35 -5.28
CA SER A 172 3.61 -6.02 -4.09
C SER A 172 2.50 -6.74 -3.31
N PRO A 173 2.78 -7.88 -2.66
CA PRO A 173 1.85 -8.52 -1.74
C PRO A 173 1.81 -7.78 -0.38
N ASN A 174 1.71 -6.48 -0.41
CA ASN A 174 1.68 -5.60 0.75
C ASN A 174 0.24 -5.29 1.20
N PRO A 175 0.06 -4.62 2.35
CA PRO A 175 -1.27 -4.27 2.85
C PRO A 175 -2.15 -3.48 1.89
N ASN A 176 -1.58 -2.66 1.00
CA ASN A 176 -2.35 -1.87 0.03
C ASN A 176 -3.05 -2.78 -0.97
N THR A 177 -2.27 -3.66 -1.61
CA THR A 177 -2.76 -4.63 -2.59
C THR A 177 -3.73 -5.62 -1.94
N ILE A 178 -3.42 -6.07 -0.72
CA ILE A 178 -4.31 -6.96 0.05
C ILE A 178 -5.63 -6.24 0.37
N ALA A 179 -5.60 -4.97 0.77
CA ALA A 179 -6.80 -4.20 1.06
C ALA A 179 -7.62 -3.93 -0.20
N ALA A 180 -6.97 -3.53 -1.31
CA ALA A 180 -7.63 -3.36 -2.59
C ALA A 180 -8.32 -4.66 -3.04
N ALA A 181 -7.60 -5.78 -3.03
CA ALA A 181 -8.14 -7.08 -3.40
C ALA A 181 -9.32 -7.50 -2.51
N SER A 182 -9.16 -7.37 -1.20
CA SER A 182 -10.22 -7.75 -0.24
C SER A 182 -11.47 -6.87 -0.35
N GLY A 183 -11.29 -5.57 -0.64
CA GLY A 183 -12.41 -4.64 -0.80
C GLY A 183 -13.29 -4.93 -2.01
N PHE A 184 -12.79 -5.70 -2.97
CA PHE A 184 -13.50 -6.10 -4.20
C PHE A 184 -13.63 -7.62 -4.33
N ASP A 185 -13.38 -8.37 -3.25
CA ASP A 185 -13.48 -9.84 -3.16
C ASP A 185 -12.72 -10.60 -4.26
N ILE A 186 -11.46 -10.20 -4.49
CA ILE A 186 -10.56 -10.83 -5.45
C ILE A 186 -9.23 -11.24 -4.79
N GLN A 187 -8.45 -12.05 -5.50
CA GLN A 187 -7.12 -12.43 -5.03
C GLN A 187 -6.12 -11.27 -5.19
N PRO A 188 -5.22 -11.03 -4.20
CA PRO A 188 -4.18 -10.00 -4.31
C PRO A 188 -3.30 -10.15 -5.55
N SER A 189 -3.04 -11.38 -5.98
CA SER A 189 -2.26 -11.68 -7.19
C SER A 189 -2.89 -11.15 -8.47
N ALA A 190 -4.22 -11.09 -8.57
CA ALA A 190 -4.89 -10.50 -9.73
C ALA A 190 -4.61 -8.99 -9.82
N VAL A 191 -4.63 -8.30 -8.68
CA VAL A 191 -4.26 -6.87 -8.60
C VAL A 191 -2.80 -6.67 -8.97
N MET A 192 -1.89 -7.52 -8.45
CA MET A 192 -0.45 -7.43 -8.74
C MET A 192 -0.15 -7.57 -10.23
N VAL A 193 -0.73 -8.57 -10.89
CA VAL A 193 -0.52 -8.82 -12.32
C VAL A 193 -1.06 -7.68 -13.17
N SER A 194 -2.29 -7.24 -12.92
CA SER A 194 -2.91 -6.15 -13.68
C SER A 194 -2.27 -4.79 -13.41
N SER A 195 -1.57 -4.63 -12.29
CA SER A 195 -0.80 -3.42 -11.98
C SER A 195 0.62 -3.43 -12.56
N PHE A 196 1.07 -4.53 -13.18
CA PHE A 196 2.46 -4.66 -13.62
C PHE A 196 2.84 -3.65 -14.69
N ILE A 197 2.01 -3.49 -15.74
CA ILE A 197 2.25 -2.51 -16.80
C ILE A 197 2.18 -1.07 -16.24
N PRO A 198 1.16 -0.66 -15.47
CA PRO A 198 1.16 0.63 -14.78
C PRO A 198 2.43 0.89 -13.97
N ALA A 199 2.95 -0.12 -13.26
CA ALA A 199 4.18 0.00 -12.48
C ALA A 199 5.42 0.28 -13.35
N LEU A 200 5.55 -0.36 -14.51
CA LEU A 200 6.64 -0.11 -15.46
C LEU A 200 6.60 1.32 -15.99
N PHE A 201 5.41 1.84 -16.32
CA PHE A 201 5.24 3.23 -16.72
C PHE A 201 5.57 4.20 -15.57
N GLY A 202 5.20 3.84 -14.33
CA GLY A 202 5.59 4.59 -13.14
C GLY A 202 7.09 4.64 -12.93
N LEU A 203 7.79 3.51 -13.07
CA LEU A 203 9.25 3.45 -13.02
C LEU A 203 9.89 4.31 -14.11
N GLY A 204 9.41 4.17 -15.36
CA GLY A 204 9.90 4.98 -16.49
C GLY A 204 9.72 6.48 -16.26
N MET A 205 8.55 6.89 -15.77
CA MET A 205 8.27 8.29 -15.43
C MET A 205 9.16 8.77 -14.27
N ALA A 206 9.38 7.95 -13.25
CA ALA A 206 10.27 8.29 -12.12
C ALA A 206 11.70 8.54 -12.60
N VAL A 207 12.24 7.67 -13.44
CA VAL A 207 13.59 7.81 -14.01
C VAL A 207 13.66 9.03 -14.91
N LEU A 208 12.68 9.24 -15.78
CA LEU A 208 12.60 10.40 -16.66
C LEU A 208 12.61 11.70 -15.86
N LEU A 209 11.71 11.85 -14.90
CA LEU A 209 11.60 13.05 -14.09
C LEU A 209 12.85 13.29 -13.24
N ALA A 210 13.37 12.25 -12.59
CA ALA A 210 14.61 12.35 -11.81
C ALA A 210 15.80 12.79 -12.68
N THR A 211 15.91 12.27 -13.90
CA THR A 211 16.96 12.68 -14.85
C THR A 211 16.78 14.12 -15.31
N LEU A 212 15.56 14.57 -15.57
CA LEU A 212 15.27 15.96 -15.97
C LEU A 212 15.60 16.98 -14.86
N VAL A 213 15.49 16.59 -13.60
CA VAL A 213 15.76 17.47 -12.45
C VAL A 213 17.07 17.17 -11.75
N GLN A 214 17.96 16.34 -12.33
CA GLN A 214 19.19 15.89 -11.67
C GLN A 214 20.13 17.01 -11.22
N HIS A 215 20.07 18.16 -11.85
CA HIS A 215 20.88 19.33 -11.51
C HIS A 215 20.05 20.48 -10.89
N ARG A 216 18.78 20.24 -10.51
CA ARG A 216 17.90 21.24 -9.88
C ARG A 216 17.89 21.10 -8.36
N GLY A 217 18.11 22.20 -7.66
CA GLY A 217 18.10 22.22 -6.19
C GLY A 217 19.48 21.95 -5.59
N GLN A 218 19.51 21.55 -4.32
CA GLN A 218 20.76 21.27 -3.62
C GLN A 218 21.37 19.96 -4.09
N VAL A 219 22.65 20.01 -4.46
CA VAL A 219 23.44 18.82 -4.75
C VAL A 219 23.69 18.07 -3.43
N VAL A 220 23.59 16.75 -3.47
CA VAL A 220 23.89 15.91 -2.32
C VAL A 220 25.39 15.88 -2.06
N THR A 221 25.78 15.89 -0.78
CA THR A 221 27.18 15.84 -0.34
C THR A 221 27.38 14.66 0.62
N MET A 222 28.63 14.26 0.85
CA MET A 222 28.93 13.19 1.83
C MET A 222 28.58 13.60 3.26
N ASP A 223 28.52 14.90 3.56
CA ASP A 223 28.09 15.41 4.86
C ASP A 223 26.62 15.14 5.13
N ASP A 224 25.80 14.95 4.11
CA ASP A 224 24.39 14.56 4.26
C ASP A 224 24.22 13.16 4.86
N LEU A 225 25.25 12.29 4.77
CA LEU A 225 25.28 11.02 5.49
C LEU A 225 25.47 11.21 7.01
N ASN A 226 26.21 12.25 7.41
CA ASN A 226 26.56 12.52 8.80
C ASN A 226 25.57 13.46 9.49
N GLY A 227 24.93 14.37 8.74
CA GLY A 227 24.01 15.39 9.25
C GLY A 227 22.59 14.89 9.53
N GLY A 228 22.17 13.79 8.92
CA GLY A 228 20.99 13.08 9.36
C GLY A 228 21.35 12.26 10.60
N GLU A 229 20.94 12.69 11.79
CA GLU A 229 20.92 11.74 12.92
C GLU A 229 20.23 10.46 12.45
N ASN A 230 21.04 9.51 12.00
CA ASN A 230 20.61 8.19 11.60
C ASN A 230 20.08 7.45 12.82
N ALA A 231 18.91 7.85 13.30
CA ALA A 231 18.14 7.07 14.23
C ALA A 231 17.85 5.67 13.66
N SER A 232 17.88 5.52 12.33
CA SER A 232 17.81 4.23 11.64
C SER A 232 19.11 3.44 11.70
N ALA A 233 20.26 4.09 11.71
CA ALA A 233 21.53 3.39 11.97
C ALA A 233 21.60 2.91 13.43
N LYS A 234 20.94 3.60 14.37
CA LYS A 234 20.83 3.13 15.77
C LYS A 234 19.73 2.10 15.99
N SER A 235 18.65 2.07 15.21
CA SER A 235 17.69 0.93 15.22
C SER A 235 18.20 -0.27 14.40
N GLY A 236 19.16 -0.07 13.51
CA GLY A 236 19.99 -1.09 12.86
C GLY A 236 21.34 -1.32 13.57
N GLY A 237 21.57 -0.68 14.72
CA GLY A 237 22.78 -0.79 15.53
C GLY A 237 22.97 -2.13 16.22
N LYS A 238 23.15 -3.16 15.44
CA LYS A 238 23.96 -4.34 15.77
C LYS A 238 25.02 -4.43 14.69
N ALA A 239 26.27 -4.44 15.14
CA ALA A 239 27.53 -4.64 14.43
C ALA A 239 27.36 -5.16 13.00
N SER A 240 28.20 -4.74 12.08
CA SER A 240 28.34 -5.21 10.69
C SER A 240 27.96 -6.69 10.54
N ARG A 241 26.62 -6.96 10.46
CA ARG A 241 26.16 -8.29 10.09
C ARG A 241 26.57 -8.49 8.65
N GLU A 242 27.31 -9.52 8.39
CA GLU A 242 27.56 -9.97 7.03
C GLU A 242 26.21 -10.13 6.33
N LEU A 243 25.98 -9.37 5.26
CA LEU A 243 24.78 -9.48 4.47
C LEU A 243 24.72 -10.88 3.84
N PRO A 244 23.54 -11.48 3.73
CA PRO A 244 23.40 -12.79 3.09
C PRO A 244 23.88 -12.74 1.65
N SER A 245 24.36 -13.88 1.09
CA SER A 245 24.65 -13.96 -0.34
C SER A 245 23.38 -13.69 -1.14
N ILE A 246 23.50 -13.07 -2.32
CA ILE A 246 22.32 -12.69 -3.13
C ILE A 246 21.42 -13.88 -3.46
N GLY A 247 21.98 -15.06 -3.76
CA GLY A 247 21.21 -16.27 -4.03
C GLY A 247 20.34 -16.69 -2.85
N ARG A 248 20.87 -16.65 -1.61
CA ARG A 248 20.12 -16.98 -0.39
C ARG A 248 19.11 -15.86 -0.04
N ALA A 249 19.47 -14.62 -0.29
CA ALA A 249 18.59 -13.47 -0.07
C ALA A 249 17.34 -13.53 -0.96
N MET A 250 17.47 -14.00 -2.19
CA MET A 250 16.36 -14.08 -3.15
C MET A 250 15.37 -15.22 -2.89
N VAL A 251 15.67 -16.19 -2.01
CA VAL A 251 14.81 -17.36 -1.79
C VAL A 251 13.41 -16.95 -1.29
N ALA A 252 13.32 -16.13 -0.23
CA ALA A 252 12.03 -15.70 0.30
C ALA A 252 11.19 -14.93 -0.72
N PRO A 253 11.70 -13.84 -1.35
CA PRO A 253 10.92 -13.10 -2.34
C PRO A 253 10.58 -13.93 -3.58
N ALA A 254 11.49 -14.78 -4.06
CA ALA A 254 11.22 -15.62 -5.21
C ALA A 254 10.08 -16.62 -4.95
N ILE A 255 10.10 -17.31 -3.80
CA ILE A 255 9.02 -18.24 -3.41
C ILE A 255 7.70 -17.49 -3.27
N ALA A 256 7.67 -16.35 -2.59
CA ALA A 256 6.45 -15.57 -2.42
C ALA A 256 5.85 -15.17 -3.78
N VAL A 257 6.66 -14.60 -4.67
CA VAL A 257 6.21 -14.15 -5.99
C VAL A 257 5.78 -15.33 -6.86
N VAL A 258 6.58 -16.40 -6.94
CA VAL A 258 6.24 -17.56 -7.77
C VAL A 258 4.92 -18.20 -7.31
N LEU A 259 4.77 -18.47 -6.00
CA LEU A 259 3.54 -19.08 -5.49
C LEU A 259 2.29 -18.20 -5.66
N LEU A 260 2.43 -16.88 -5.48
CA LEU A 260 1.32 -15.94 -5.71
C LEU A 260 0.93 -15.84 -7.19
N LEU A 261 1.89 -15.98 -8.11
CA LEU A 261 1.66 -15.83 -9.54
C LEU A 261 1.21 -17.13 -10.24
N ILE A 262 1.28 -18.29 -9.59
CA ILE A 262 0.89 -19.59 -10.21
C ILE A 262 -0.52 -19.53 -10.79
N ASN A 263 -1.52 -19.10 -10.01
CA ASN A 263 -2.91 -19.04 -10.45
C ASN A 263 -3.14 -18.01 -11.58
N PRO A 264 -2.72 -16.73 -11.46
CA PRO A 264 -2.86 -15.76 -12.55
C PRO A 264 -2.14 -16.18 -13.84
N LEU A 265 -0.93 -16.72 -13.74
CA LEU A 265 -0.20 -17.22 -14.90
C LEU A 265 -0.90 -18.41 -15.55
N GLY A 266 -1.45 -19.31 -14.73
CA GLY A 266 -2.27 -20.42 -15.23
C GLY A 266 -3.49 -19.92 -16.02
N SER A 267 -4.14 -18.86 -15.54
CA SER A 267 -5.27 -18.23 -16.23
C SER A 267 -4.87 -17.62 -17.59
N VAL A 268 -3.76 -16.88 -17.61
CA VAL A 268 -3.24 -16.24 -18.84
C VAL A 268 -2.77 -17.28 -19.85
N LEU A 269 -2.11 -18.35 -19.41
CA LEU A 269 -1.58 -19.43 -20.26
C LEU A 269 -2.63 -20.48 -20.62
N GLY A 270 -3.84 -20.42 -20.06
CA GLY A 270 -4.90 -21.40 -20.29
C GLY A 270 -4.61 -22.79 -19.66
N ILE A 271 -3.70 -22.86 -18.67
CA ILE A 271 -3.28 -24.11 -18.04
C ILE A 271 -4.15 -24.39 -16.82
N LYS A 272 -5.18 -25.24 -16.99
CA LYS A 272 -6.15 -25.58 -15.91
C LYS A 272 -5.50 -26.09 -14.62
N ALA A 273 -4.42 -26.87 -14.70
CA ALA A 273 -3.73 -27.38 -13.51
C ALA A 273 -3.17 -26.24 -12.62
N LEU A 274 -2.70 -25.14 -13.23
CA LEU A 274 -2.20 -23.98 -12.48
C LEU A 274 -3.34 -23.10 -11.93
N THR A 275 -4.47 -23.00 -12.64
CA THR A 275 -5.64 -22.25 -12.15
C THR A 275 -6.33 -22.91 -10.96
N MET A 276 -6.11 -24.20 -10.75
CA MET A 276 -6.58 -24.92 -9.55
C MET A 276 -5.75 -24.61 -8.30
N PHE A 277 -4.58 -24.00 -8.45
CA PHE A 277 -3.75 -23.60 -7.31
C PHE A 277 -4.31 -22.31 -6.70
N GLN A 278 -5.17 -22.47 -5.70
CA GLN A 278 -5.85 -21.37 -4.99
C GLN A 278 -5.40 -21.31 -3.53
N VAL A 279 -4.11 -21.07 -3.31
CA VAL A 279 -3.58 -20.89 -1.96
C VAL A 279 -3.60 -19.43 -1.60
N ASP A 280 -4.20 -19.09 -0.47
CA ASP A 280 -4.32 -17.71 0.00
C ASP A 280 -2.96 -17.15 0.43
N ALA A 281 -2.77 -15.85 0.21
CA ALA A 281 -1.57 -15.11 0.60
C ALA A 281 -1.23 -15.27 2.10
N MET A 282 -2.24 -15.48 2.96
CA MET A 282 -2.02 -15.69 4.39
C MET A 282 -1.17 -16.92 4.71
N TYR A 283 -1.12 -17.91 3.83
CA TYR A 283 -0.25 -19.10 3.96
C TYR A 283 1.05 -18.92 3.18
N ILE A 284 0.99 -18.38 1.96
CA ILE A 284 2.14 -18.23 1.08
C ILE A 284 3.22 -17.35 1.69
N LEU A 285 2.81 -16.18 2.25
CA LEU A 285 3.79 -15.18 2.72
C LEU A 285 4.59 -15.65 3.94
N PRO A 286 3.97 -16.21 5.01
CA PRO A 286 4.72 -16.79 6.11
C PRO A 286 5.56 -18.00 5.70
N PHE A 287 5.04 -18.87 4.80
CA PHE A 287 5.79 -20.00 4.29
C PHE A 287 7.07 -19.56 3.56
N ALA A 288 6.96 -18.60 2.64
CA ALA A 288 8.10 -18.04 1.93
C ALA A 288 9.14 -17.42 2.88
N ALA A 289 8.66 -16.71 3.92
CA ALA A 289 9.50 -16.14 4.96
C ALA A 289 10.30 -17.20 5.72
N ILE A 290 9.64 -18.28 6.13
CA ILE A 290 10.26 -19.39 6.87
C ILE A 290 11.32 -20.07 6.01
N VAL A 291 10.98 -20.45 4.78
CA VAL A 291 11.92 -21.13 3.86
C VAL A 291 13.12 -20.22 3.56
N GLY A 292 12.89 -18.92 3.35
CA GLY A 292 13.98 -17.98 3.14
C GLY A 292 14.93 -17.86 4.34
N LEU A 293 14.40 -17.83 5.57
CA LEU A 293 15.22 -17.83 6.78
C LEU A 293 16.05 -19.11 6.94
N LEU A 294 15.45 -20.27 6.63
CA LEU A 294 16.16 -21.53 6.67
C LEU A 294 17.29 -21.57 5.62
N ALA A 295 17.03 -21.08 4.40
CA ALA A 295 18.05 -20.99 3.35
C ALA A 295 19.22 -20.07 3.71
N MET A 296 18.96 -19.02 4.52
CA MET A 296 19.97 -18.10 5.03
C MET A 296 20.70 -18.64 6.30
N GLY A 297 20.31 -19.80 6.83
CA GLY A 297 20.85 -20.31 8.10
C GLY A 297 20.41 -19.54 9.34
N GLN A 298 19.36 -18.71 9.22
CA GLN A 298 18.86 -17.84 10.30
C GLN A 298 17.58 -18.36 10.97
N GLY A 299 17.26 -19.65 10.82
CA GLY A 299 16.03 -20.25 11.33
C GLY A 299 15.78 -20.03 12.84
N ARG A 300 16.84 -19.92 13.65
CA ARG A 300 16.74 -19.62 15.10
C ARG A 300 16.14 -18.25 15.41
N ARG A 301 16.11 -17.32 14.44
CA ARG A 301 15.59 -15.94 14.57
C ARG A 301 14.18 -15.77 14.05
N ILE A 302 13.52 -16.85 13.68
CA ILE A 302 12.18 -16.79 13.07
C ILE A 302 11.17 -16.03 13.95
N LEU A 303 11.17 -16.29 15.25
CA LEU A 303 10.26 -15.64 16.18
C LEU A 303 10.57 -14.14 16.34
N ASP A 304 11.84 -13.76 16.42
CA ASP A 304 12.24 -12.36 16.55
C ASP A 304 11.84 -11.55 15.31
N TYR A 305 12.10 -12.10 14.13
CA TYR A 305 11.80 -11.42 12.87
C TYR A 305 10.30 -11.36 12.59
N THR A 306 9.58 -12.43 12.90
CA THR A 306 8.11 -12.45 12.84
C THR A 306 7.51 -11.42 13.79
N LYS A 307 7.98 -11.37 15.05
CA LYS A 307 7.52 -10.39 16.03
C LYS A 307 7.77 -8.96 15.55
N ALA A 308 8.96 -8.67 15.03
CA ALA A 308 9.30 -7.35 14.50
C ALA A 308 8.43 -6.97 13.29
N GLY A 309 8.17 -7.93 12.39
CA GLY A 309 7.31 -7.73 11.23
C GLY A 309 5.85 -7.47 11.61
N ILE A 310 5.29 -8.30 12.48
CA ILE A 310 3.90 -8.13 12.98
C ILE A 310 3.76 -6.78 13.71
N ALA A 311 4.73 -6.40 14.54
CA ALA A 311 4.68 -5.13 15.27
C ALA A 311 4.54 -3.92 14.31
N ARG A 312 5.13 -3.99 13.13
CA ARG A 312 4.99 -2.94 12.08
C ARG A 312 3.62 -2.92 11.41
N MET A 313 2.84 -4.02 11.52
CA MET A 313 1.49 -4.11 10.94
C MET A 313 0.41 -3.63 11.90
N ILE A 314 0.70 -3.43 13.18
CA ILE A 314 -0.30 -3.10 14.20
C ILE A 314 -1.08 -1.85 13.82
N ASP A 315 -0.39 -0.77 13.44
CA ASP A 315 -1.06 0.48 13.05
C ASP A 315 -2.00 0.27 11.85
N MET A 316 -1.57 -0.53 10.86
CA MET A 316 -2.39 -0.86 9.68
C MET A 316 -3.62 -1.69 10.06
N VAL A 317 -3.46 -2.66 10.94
CA VAL A 317 -4.57 -3.48 11.46
C VAL A 317 -5.57 -2.59 12.20
N MET A 318 -5.10 -1.68 13.03
CA MET A 318 -5.97 -0.74 13.76
C MET A 318 -6.71 0.21 12.80
N ILE A 319 -6.05 0.68 11.73
CA ILE A 319 -6.68 1.48 10.68
C ILE A 319 -7.76 0.67 9.94
N LEU A 320 -7.47 -0.60 9.59
CA LEU A 320 -8.45 -1.49 8.97
C LEU A 320 -9.71 -1.64 9.82
N ILE A 321 -9.56 -1.85 11.12
CA ILE A 321 -10.65 -1.95 12.08
C ILE A 321 -11.49 -0.66 12.07
N GLY A 322 -10.85 0.51 12.17
CA GLY A 322 -11.54 1.80 12.12
C GLY A 322 -12.23 2.07 10.78
N ALA A 323 -11.58 1.70 9.67
CA ALA A 323 -12.14 1.83 8.33
C ALA A 323 -13.33 0.90 8.10
N GLY A 324 -13.28 -0.33 8.63
CA GLY A 324 -14.41 -1.24 8.64
C GLY A 324 -15.61 -0.66 9.38
N ALA A 325 -15.39 -0.07 10.57
CA ALA A 325 -16.45 0.61 11.32
C ALA A 325 -17.11 1.73 10.51
N LEU A 326 -16.30 2.59 9.87
CA LEU A 326 -16.82 3.67 9.01
C LEU A 326 -17.49 3.13 7.75
N GLY A 327 -16.95 2.06 7.15
CA GLY A 327 -17.57 1.33 6.04
C GLY A 327 -18.96 0.81 6.42
N GLY A 328 -19.12 0.25 7.63
CA GLY A 328 -20.40 -0.18 8.18
C GLY A 328 -21.44 0.95 8.26
N LEU A 329 -21.03 2.17 8.68
CA LEU A 329 -21.90 3.35 8.64
C LEU A 329 -22.34 3.68 7.20
N ILE A 330 -21.41 3.69 6.26
CA ILE A 330 -21.66 4.07 4.87
C ILE A 330 -22.60 3.06 4.21
N THR A 331 -22.34 1.76 4.36
CA THR A 331 -23.16 0.69 3.76
C THR A 331 -24.53 0.55 4.44
N SER A 332 -24.69 1.04 5.67
CA SER A 332 -25.98 1.13 6.36
C SER A 332 -26.77 2.39 6.04
N SER A 333 -26.26 3.25 5.15
CA SER A 333 -26.90 4.51 4.72
C SER A 333 -27.30 4.46 3.24
N ASP A 334 -28.10 5.43 2.81
CA ASP A 334 -28.43 5.64 1.39
C ASP A 334 -27.36 6.47 0.63
N LEU A 335 -26.19 6.69 1.22
CA LEU A 335 -25.08 7.44 0.58
C LEU A 335 -24.61 6.78 -0.73
N PRO A 336 -24.41 5.45 -0.82
CA PRO A 336 -24.05 4.79 -2.07
C PRO A 336 -25.01 5.14 -3.22
N ASP A 337 -26.32 5.07 -2.97
CA ASP A 337 -27.34 5.37 -3.97
C ASP A 337 -27.33 6.84 -4.40
N GLN A 338 -27.09 7.77 -3.47
CA GLN A 338 -26.97 9.20 -3.79
C GLN A 338 -25.74 9.48 -4.65
N ILE A 339 -24.60 8.84 -4.39
CA ILE A 339 -23.39 8.95 -5.20
C ILE A 339 -23.65 8.46 -6.61
N VAL A 340 -24.32 7.30 -6.77
CA VAL A 340 -24.71 6.79 -8.10
C VAL A 340 -25.56 7.81 -8.84
N ARG A 341 -26.57 8.38 -8.21
CA ARG A 341 -27.43 9.39 -8.83
C ARG A 341 -26.67 10.65 -9.27
N LEU A 342 -25.79 11.16 -8.40
CA LEU A 342 -25.00 12.36 -8.68
C LEU A 342 -24.02 12.15 -9.83
N ILE A 343 -23.30 11.03 -9.86
CA ILE A 343 -22.33 10.71 -10.92
C ILE A 343 -23.05 10.52 -12.25
N THR A 344 -24.19 9.80 -12.25
CA THR A 344 -25.00 9.60 -13.44
C THR A 344 -25.56 10.93 -13.96
N ALA A 345 -26.06 11.80 -13.08
CA ALA A 345 -26.56 13.13 -13.46
C ALA A 345 -25.45 14.04 -13.99
N ALA A 346 -24.23 13.92 -13.50
CA ALA A 346 -23.07 14.69 -13.95
C ALA A 346 -22.48 14.16 -15.26
N GLY A 347 -22.94 13.02 -15.80
CA GLY A 347 -22.41 12.41 -17.02
C GLY A 347 -20.96 11.92 -16.87
N VAL A 348 -20.46 11.77 -15.66
CA VAL A 348 -19.10 11.24 -15.40
C VAL A 348 -19.16 9.71 -15.54
N PRO A 349 -18.21 9.08 -16.29
CA PRO A 349 -18.13 7.64 -16.34
C PRO A 349 -17.93 7.05 -14.93
N GLY A 350 -18.88 6.20 -14.47
CA GLY A 350 -18.85 5.62 -13.12
C GLY A 350 -17.58 4.83 -12.83
N ALA A 351 -16.94 4.29 -13.86
CA ALA A 351 -15.66 3.60 -13.77
C ALA A 351 -14.52 4.48 -13.22
N LEU A 352 -14.62 5.81 -13.34
CA LEU A 352 -13.63 6.74 -12.78
C LEU A 352 -13.80 6.96 -11.27
N LEU A 353 -14.87 6.47 -10.66
CA LEU A 353 -15.08 6.60 -9.22
C LEU A 353 -13.97 5.91 -8.42
N ALA A 354 -13.49 4.75 -8.88
CA ALA A 354 -12.44 4.01 -8.19
C ALA A 354 -11.11 4.80 -8.08
N PRO A 355 -10.50 5.29 -9.17
CA PRO A 355 -9.27 6.07 -9.06
C PRO A 355 -9.50 7.40 -8.33
N ILE A 356 -10.64 8.07 -8.52
CA ILE A 356 -10.96 9.32 -7.81
C ILE A 356 -11.07 9.08 -6.30
N ALA A 357 -11.77 8.02 -5.86
CA ALA A 357 -11.85 7.65 -4.46
C ALA A 357 -10.47 7.36 -3.87
N GLY A 358 -9.62 6.64 -4.60
CA GLY A 358 -8.23 6.39 -4.22
C GLY A 358 -7.44 7.69 -4.01
N ILE A 359 -7.49 8.63 -4.96
CA ILE A 359 -6.82 9.93 -4.89
C ILE A 359 -7.29 10.73 -3.66
N LEU A 360 -8.61 10.86 -3.50
CA LEU A 360 -9.18 11.70 -2.45
C LEU A 360 -8.91 11.14 -1.05
N MET A 361 -9.07 9.83 -0.85
CA MET A 361 -8.85 9.20 0.44
C MET A 361 -7.36 9.16 0.80
N ALA A 362 -6.47 8.96 -0.18
CA ALA A 362 -5.03 9.03 0.04
C ALA A 362 -4.59 10.47 0.36
N ALA A 363 -5.14 11.48 -0.32
CA ALA A 363 -4.88 12.88 -0.01
C ALA A 363 -5.33 13.26 1.41
N ALA A 364 -6.54 12.83 1.81
CA ALA A 364 -7.07 13.10 3.14
C ALA A 364 -6.21 12.50 4.27
N THR A 365 -5.57 11.35 4.02
CA THR A 365 -4.83 10.61 5.04
C THR A 365 -3.30 10.69 4.87
N ALA A 366 -2.83 11.26 3.77
CA ALA A 366 -1.43 11.27 3.33
C ALA A 366 -0.79 9.87 3.37
N SER A 367 -1.54 8.88 2.90
CA SER A 367 -1.15 7.47 2.94
C SER A 367 -1.85 6.67 1.85
N THR A 368 -1.08 6.01 0.98
CA THR A 368 -1.62 5.07 -0.02
C THR A 368 -2.46 3.99 0.65
N SER A 369 -1.91 3.36 1.69
CA SER A 369 -2.55 2.22 2.37
C SER A 369 -3.88 2.60 2.98
N THR A 370 -3.90 3.68 3.77
CA THR A 370 -5.13 4.18 4.41
C THR A 370 -6.13 4.62 3.35
N GLY A 371 -5.65 5.28 2.28
CA GLY A 371 -6.49 5.72 1.17
C GLY A 371 -7.19 4.57 0.46
N VAL A 372 -6.48 3.48 0.16
CA VAL A 372 -7.06 2.27 -0.45
C VAL A 372 -8.06 1.60 0.49
N ILE A 373 -7.70 1.44 1.77
CA ILE A 373 -8.57 0.82 2.78
C ILE A 373 -9.88 1.61 2.88
N LEU A 374 -9.80 2.92 3.06
CA LEU A 374 -10.98 3.79 3.17
C LEU A 374 -11.77 3.83 1.86
N GLY A 375 -11.10 3.96 0.72
CA GLY A 375 -11.75 3.98 -0.59
C GLY A 375 -12.54 2.70 -0.85
N ALA A 376 -11.94 1.53 -0.61
CA ALA A 376 -12.58 0.24 -0.83
C ALA A 376 -13.73 -0.01 0.16
N SER A 377 -13.53 0.25 1.46
CA SER A 377 -14.58 0.01 2.47
C SER A 377 -15.74 1.01 2.40
N SER A 378 -15.49 2.24 1.88
CA SER A 378 -16.53 3.28 1.80
C SER A 378 -17.29 3.28 0.47
N PHE A 379 -16.61 2.98 -0.63
CA PHE A 379 -17.15 3.15 -1.98
C PHE A 379 -17.12 1.89 -2.84
N GLY A 380 -16.58 0.77 -2.34
CA GLY A 380 -16.40 -0.46 -3.12
C GLY A 380 -17.69 -0.97 -3.74
N GLU A 381 -18.77 -1.12 -2.97
CA GLU A 381 -20.06 -1.55 -3.47
C GLU A 381 -20.63 -0.57 -4.52
N THR A 382 -20.51 0.73 -4.29
CA THR A 382 -20.95 1.78 -5.21
C THR A 382 -20.19 1.69 -6.54
N ILE A 383 -18.87 1.48 -6.51
CA ILE A 383 -18.02 1.33 -7.70
C ILE A 383 -18.46 0.13 -8.53
N LEU A 384 -18.73 -1.00 -7.88
CA LEU A 384 -19.21 -2.21 -8.56
C LEU A 384 -20.61 -2.03 -9.15
N ALA A 385 -21.49 -1.25 -8.50
CA ALA A 385 -22.82 -0.95 -8.99
C ALA A 385 -22.81 -0.18 -10.34
N PHE A 386 -21.72 0.53 -10.66
CA PHE A 386 -21.51 1.15 -11.98
C PHE A 386 -21.04 0.16 -13.06
N GLY A 387 -20.94 -1.13 -12.76
CA GLY A 387 -20.50 -2.15 -13.72
C GLY A 387 -18.99 -2.24 -13.91
N THR A 388 -18.19 -1.54 -13.07
CA THR A 388 -16.72 -1.70 -13.07
C THR A 388 -16.37 -3.10 -12.59
N THR A 389 -15.48 -3.80 -13.32
CA THR A 389 -15.05 -5.13 -12.86
C THR A 389 -14.26 -5.04 -11.55
N PRO A 390 -14.33 -6.05 -10.68
CA PRO A 390 -13.60 -6.04 -9.40
C PRO A 390 -12.08 -5.79 -9.56
N VAL A 391 -11.47 -6.36 -10.60
CA VAL A 391 -10.04 -6.16 -10.90
C VAL A 391 -9.76 -4.73 -11.32
N ALA A 392 -10.55 -4.18 -12.26
CA ALA A 392 -10.40 -2.79 -12.71
C ALA A 392 -10.57 -1.81 -11.53
N ALA A 393 -11.56 -2.02 -10.68
CA ALA A 393 -11.82 -1.20 -9.51
C ALA A 393 -10.63 -1.23 -8.53
N ALA A 394 -10.13 -2.41 -8.18
CA ALA A 394 -9.00 -2.57 -7.26
C ALA A 394 -7.72 -1.94 -7.81
N VAL A 395 -7.37 -2.20 -9.07
CA VAL A 395 -6.15 -1.71 -9.73
C VAL A 395 -6.16 -0.19 -9.86
N THR A 396 -7.27 0.38 -10.37
CA THR A 396 -7.36 1.82 -10.60
C THR A 396 -7.47 2.61 -9.30
N MET A 397 -8.16 2.08 -8.27
CA MET A 397 -8.19 2.67 -6.93
C MET A 397 -6.80 2.69 -6.30
N GLN A 398 -6.09 1.56 -6.34
CA GLN A 398 -4.75 1.47 -5.76
C GLN A 398 -3.75 2.39 -6.48
N ALA A 399 -3.80 2.46 -7.81
CA ALA A 399 -2.99 3.39 -8.59
C ALA A 399 -3.35 4.84 -8.24
N GLY A 400 -4.63 5.19 -8.19
CA GLY A 400 -5.12 6.51 -7.77
C GLY A 400 -4.61 6.94 -6.40
N ALA A 401 -4.60 6.02 -5.45
CA ALA A 401 -4.11 6.30 -4.10
C ALA A 401 -2.62 6.66 -4.04
N THR A 402 -1.84 6.40 -5.09
CA THR A 402 -0.43 6.81 -5.16
C THR A 402 -0.20 8.24 -5.66
N VAL A 403 -1.25 8.94 -6.13
CA VAL A 403 -1.11 10.28 -6.74
C VAL A 403 -0.75 11.33 -5.70
N ILE A 404 -1.54 11.42 -4.62
CA ILE A 404 -1.37 12.45 -3.57
C ILE A 404 -1.33 11.78 -2.19
N ASP A 405 -0.35 10.91 -1.97
CA ASP A 405 -0.19 10.13 -0.74
C ASP A 405 0.97 10.60 0.17
N ALA A 406 1.77 11.57 -0.29
CA ALA A 406 2.99 12.01 0.36
C ALA A 406 2.88 13.45 0.91
N LEU A 407 1.70 13.84 1.39
CA LEU A 407 1.45 15.20 1.91
C LEU A 407 2.10 15.43 3.29
N PRO A 408 2.33 16.70 3.70
CA PRO A 408 3.08 17.04 4.92
C PRO A 408 2.49 16.54 6.24
N HIS A 409 1.21 16.19 6.30
CA HIS A 409 0.59 15.61 7.50
C HIS A 409 0.81 14.10 7.63
N GLY A 410 1.43 13.45 6.60
CA GLY A 410 1.73 12.02 6.61
C GLY A 410 3.15 11.70 7.06
N ASN A 411 3.34 10.52 7.62
CA ASN A 411 4.64 10.05 8.13
C ASN A 411 5.69 9.95 7.02
N TYR A 412 5.31 9.50 5.82
CA TYR A 412 6.25 9.31 4.70
C TYR A 412 6.95 10.61 4.30
N PHE A 413 6.23 11.73 4.31
CA PHE A 413 6.81 13.05 4.02
C PHE A 413 8.02 13.35 4.91
N HIS A 414 7.87 13.17 6.22
CA HIS A 414 8.94 13.48 7.18
C HIS A 414 10.06 12.45 7.17
N VAL A 415 9.75 11.17 7.04
CA VAL A 415 10.74 10.10 6.94
C VAL A 415 11.63 10.29 5.71
N SER A 416 11.04 10.57 4.55
CA SER A 416 11.79 10.77 3.31
C SER A 416 12.61 12.06 3.32
N ALA A 417 12.08 13.15 3.89
CA ALA A 417 12.84 14.40 4.09
C ALA A 417 14.08 14.14 4.96
N LYS A 418 13.90 13.47 6.10
CA LYS A 418 15.00 13.15 7.03
C LYS A 418 16.03 12.21 6.40
N SER A 419 15.58 11.20 5.63
CA SER A 419 16.48 10.24 4.96
C SER A 419 17.45 10.88 3.97
N MET A 420 17.02 11.98 3.34
CA MET A 420 17.81 12.72 2.33
C MET A 420 18.37 14.03 2.89
N ASN A 421 18.27 14.25 4.20
CA ASN A 421 18.68 15.51 4.87
C ASN A 421 18.11 16.74 4.14
N MET A 422 16.79 16.73 3.86
CA MET A 422 16.08 17.81 3.19
C MET A 422 15.28 18.63 4.19
N SER A 423 15.24 19.92 3.98
CA SER A 423 14.30 20.83 4.64
C SER A 423 12.86 20.54 4.20
N ILE A 424 11.88 21.01 4.96
CA ILE A 424 10.46 20.88 4.60
C ILE A 424 10.16 21.53 3.24
N GLY A 425 10.76 22.71 2.96
CA GLY A 425 10.60 23.40 1.68
C GLY A 425 11.12 22.60 0.49
N GLU A 426 12.31 21.99 0.62
CA GLU A 426 12.88 21.14 -0.41
C GLU A 426 12.03 19.88 -0.63
N ARG A 427 11.53 19.28 0.46
CA ARG A 427 10.66 18.10 0.37
C ARG A 427 9.32 18.42 -0.30
N LEU A 428 8.74 19.60 -0.06
CA LEU A 428 7.54 20.07 -0.76
C LEU A 428 7.78 20.15 -2.28
N GLY A 429 8.99 20.53 -2.71
CA GLY A 429 9.37 20.55 -4.13
C GLY A 429 9.35 19.19 -4.82
N VAL A 430 9.35 18.07 -4.06
CA VAL A 430 9.27 16.71 -4.61
C VAL A 430 7.83 16.30 -4.94
N LEU A 431 6.83 16.85 -4.22
CA LEU A 431 5.43 16.45 -4.33
C LEU A 431 4.86 16.47 -5.76
N PRO A 432 5.09 17.51 -6.58
CA PRO A 432 4.57 17.54 -7.95
C PRO A 432 5.07 16.36 -8.80
N PHE A 433 6.32 15.95 -8.60
CA PHE A 433 6.92 14.83 -9.34
C PHE A 433 6.34 13.49 -8.86
N GLU A 434 6.17 13.31 -7.57
CA GLU A 434 5.50 12.14 -6.99
C GLU A 434 4.05 12.03 -7.47
N ALA A 435 3.33 13.14 -7.54
CA ALA A 435 1.96 13.20 -8.05
C ALA A 435 1.90 12.82 -9.55
N LEU A 436 2.84 13.32 -10.35
CA LEU A 436 2.89 13.02 -11.78
C LEU A 436 3.21 11.53 -12.04
N ILE A 437 4.09 10.93 -11.24
CA ILE A 437 4.38 9.50 -11.31
C ILE A 437 3.12 8.68 -10.96
N GLY A 438 2.44 9.02 -9.85
CA GLY A 438 1.19 8.37 -9.47
C GLY A 438 0.09 8.54 -10.51
N LEU A 439 -0.05 9.75 -11.06
CA LEU A 439 -1.01 10.04 -12.13
C LEU A 439 -0.73 9.22 -13.40
N THR A 440 0.53 9.07 -13.78
CA THR A 440 0.93 8.23 -14.92
C THR A 440 0.49 6.79 -14.70
N MET A 441 0.78 6.22 -13.54
CA MET A 441 0.32 4.86 -13.20
C MET A 441 -1.21 4.75 -13.22
N THR A 442 -1.90 5.77 -12.71
CA THR A 442 -3.37 5.80 -12.67
C THR A 442 -3.97 5.86 -14.06
N VAL A 443 -3.46 6.73 -14.93
CA VAL A 443 -3.93 6.84 -16.32
C VAL A 443 -3.72 5.54 -17.09
N VAL A 444 -2.52 4.93 -16.97
CA VAL A 444 -2.23 3.64 -17.60
C VAL A 444 -3.15 2.54 -17.04
N ALA A 445 -3.38 2.51 -15.74
CA ALA A 445 -4.28 1.56 -15.11
C ALA A 445 -5.74 1.72 -15.62
N VAL A 446 -6.21 2.96 -15.74
CA VAL A 446 -7.56 3.26 -16.29
C VAL A 446 -7.65 2.84 -17.75
N VAL A 447 -6.67 3.18 -18.57
CA VAL A 447 -6.67 2.82 -20.01
C VAL A 447 -6.71 1.31 -20.19
N LEU A 448 -5.88 0.55 -19.46
CA LEU A 448 -5.77 -0.89 -19.63
C LEU A 448 -6.92 -1.71 -19.02
N ASN A 449 -7.59 -1.20 -17.99
CA ASN A 449 -8.58 -1.99 -17.25
C ASN A 449 -10.02 -1.46 -17.40
N ILE A 450 -10.21 -0.27 -17.97
CA ILE A 450 -11.53 0.36 -18.11
C ILE A 450 -11.85 0.64 -19.58
N VAL A 451 -10.85 1.04 -20.37
CA VAL A 451 -11.07 1.42 -21.79
C VAL A 451 -10.92 0.20 -22.70
N PHE A 452 -9.98 -0.70 -22.41
CA PHE A 452 -9.72 -1.94 -23.14
C PHE A 452 -10.05 -3.17 -22.27
#